data_170b31ae6856aee44c090172c15a5546
#
_entry.id   170b31ae6856aee44c090172c15a5546
#
_cell.length_a   1.000
_cell.length_b   1.000
_cell.length_c   1.000
_cell.angle_alpha   90.00
_cell.angle_beta   90.00
_cell.angle_gamma   90.00
#
_symmetry.space_group_name_H-M   'P 1'
#
loop_
_entity.id
_entity.type
_entity.pdbx_description
1 polymer ?
#
loop_
_entity_poly.entity_id
_entity_poly.type
_entity_poly.pdbx_seq_one_letter_code
_entity_poly.pdbx_strand_id
1 'polypeptide(L)'
;MDDHDTPQNPIVAMATKIRARRDLGAAIDSATADAGRAAAGDDESRFVALADVLATGTKRLNSILGKNGVTFVRIENPLRLRLRFGAKRVSLDLDRERQLVIVSGLGLDGEYQFDTAAEVPALINLSKLSTEAGYGDALTGSGLLKAISADAELPRPAHLDAPGPMRF
;
A
#
# COMPACT_ATOMS: atom_id res chain seq x y z
N MET A 1 -32.18 21.23 14.55
CA MET A 1 -31.86 20.79 14.41
C MET A 1 -31.54 20.42 13.97
N ASP A 2 -31.24 20.11 13.89
CA ASP A 2 -30.86 19.48 13.56
C ASP A 2 -30.37 18.98 12.94
N ASP A 3 -30.30 18.94 12.52
CA ASP A 3 -29.84 18.36 11.98
C ASP A 3 -28.77 18.22 11.78
N HIS A 4 -28.41 18.54 12.07
CA HIS A 4 -27.22 18.56 11.91
C HIS A 4 -26.65 17.52 12.31
N ASP A 5 -26.99 17.21 13.06
CA ASP A 5 -26.42 16.21 13.45
C ASP A 5 -26.56 15.19 12.67
N THR A 6 -27.12 15.32 11.99
CA THR A 6 -27.11 14.43 11.33
C THR A 6 -26.21 14.24 10.63
N PRO A 7 -25.53 13.78 11.06
CA PRO A 7 -24.43 13.38 10.49
C PRO A 7 -24.65 12.76 9.29
N GLN A 8 -25.56 12.65 9.09
CA GLN A 8 -25.81 11.92 8.17
C GLN A 8 -25.97 12.54 6.90
N ASN A 9 -25.48 13.67 6.67
CA ASN A 9 -25.39 14.21 5.35
C ASN A 9 -24.44 13.30 4.54
N PRO A 10 -24.93 12.54 3.57
CA PRO A 10 -24.05 11.61 2.85
C PRO A 10 -22.97 12.31 2.01
N ILE A 11 -23.20 13.55 1.62
CA ILE A 11 -22.21 14.32 0.88
C ILE A 11 -21.02 14.64 1.78
N VAL A 12 -21.28 15.04 3.01
CA VAL A 12 -20.23 15.32 3.98
C VAL A 12 -19.46 14.06 4.34
N ALA A 13 -20.16 12.96 4.55
CA ALA A 13 -19.52 11.70 4.87
C ALA A 13 -18.63 11.22 3.71
N MET A 14 -19.09 11.37 2.48
CA MET A 14 -18.32 10.99 1.31
C MET A 14 -17.09 11.88 1.15
N ALA A 15 -17.24 13.18 1.33
CA ALA A 15 -16.11 14.11 1.26
C ALA A 15 -15.06 13.81 2.32
N THR A 16 -15.48 13.41 3.51
CA THR A 16 -14.58 13.03 4.58
C THR A 16 -13.80 11.76 4.22
N LYS A 17 -14.48 10.78 3.65
CA LYS A 17 -13.81 9.56 3.21
C LYS A 17 -12.80 9.83 2.11
N ILE A 18 -13.15 10.63 1.14
CA ILE A 18 -12.24 10.98 0.03
C ILE A 18 -11.01 11.68 0.57
N ARG A 19 -11.20 12.63 1.48
CA ARG A 19 -10.09 13.36 2.08
C ARG A 19 -9.19 12.42 2.88
N ALA A 20 -9.77 11.54 3.70
CA ALA A 20 -9.01 10.61 4.50
C ALA A 20 -8.20 9.65 3.62
N ARG A 21 -8.78 9.17 2.52
CA ARG A 21 -8.06 8.33 1.58
C ARG A 21 -6.91 9.06 0.92
N ARG A 22 -7.12 10.31 0.53
CA ARG A 22 -6.08 11.12 -0.08
C ARG A 22 -4.93 11.35 0.90
N ASP A 23 -5.25 11.66 2.15
CA ASP A 23 -4.24 11.91 3.17
C ASP A 23 -3.46 10.64 3.49
N LEU A 24 -4.12 9.50 3.55
CA LEU A 24 -3.47 8.22 3.75
C LEU A 24 -2.52 7.92 2.57
N GLY A 25 -2.99 8.13 1.35
CA GLY A 25 -2.16 7.91 0.16
C GLY A 25 -0.92 8.80 0.16
N ALA A 26 -1.08 10.08 0.51
CA ALA A 26 0.04 11.00 0.59
C ALA A 26 1.04 10.61 1.68
N ALA A 27 0.54 10.14 2.83
CA ALA A 27 1.40 9.68 3.90
C ALA A 27 2.18 8.43 3.50
N ILE A 28 1.55 7.49 2.79
CA ILE A 28 2.22 6.31 2.27
C ILE A 28 3.30 6.72 1.27
N ASP A 29 2.99 7.61 0.33
CA ASP A 29 3.95 8.07 -0.67
C ASP A 29 5.15 8.74 -0.02
N SER A 30 4.93 9.58 0.98
CA SER A 30 6.00 10.27 1.68
C SER A 30 6.90 9.28 2.43
N ALA A 31 6.30 8.31 3.12
CA ALA A 31 7.07 7.32 3.86
C ALA A 31 7.89 6.42 2.95
N THR A 32 7.34 6.04 1.81
CA THR A 32 8.01 5.10 0.91
C THR A 32 9.04 5.77 0.01
N ALA A 33 8.87 7.05 -0.29
CA ALA A 33 9.79 7.77 -1.17
C ALA A 33 11.21 7.82 -0.58
N ASP A 34 11.32 8.16 0.70
CA ASP A 34 12.63 8.22 1.35
C ASP A 34 13.26 6.85 1.48
N ALA A 35 12.47 5.83 1.84
CA ALA A 35 12.99 4.48 2.02
C ALA A 35 13.48 3.88 0.70
N GLY A 36 12.88 4.26 -0.44
CA GLY A 36 13.23 3.69 -1.73
C GLY A 36 14.33 4.41 -2.49
N ARG A 37 14.83 5.52 -1.94
CA ARG A 37 15.69 6.42 -2.73
C ARG A 37 17.01 5.80 -3.17
N ALA A 38 17.52 4.81 -2.47
CA ALA A 38 18.82 4.24 -2.75
C ALA A 38 18.75 2.95 -3.57
N ALA A 39 17.68 2.71 -4.30
CA ALA A 39 17.48 1.45 -5.00
C ALA A 39 18.36 1.40 -6.26
N ALA A 40 19.60 1.00 -6.10
CA ALA A 40 20.53 0.84 -7.19
C ALA A 40 21.20 -0.52 -7.05
N GLY A 41 21.73 -1.06 -8.17
CA GLY A 41 22.42 -2.33 -8.14
C GLY A 41 21.62 -3.44 -8.81
N ASP A 42 21.82 -4.66 -8.34
CA ASP A 42 21.19 -5.82 -8.95
C ASP A 42 19.76 -6.02 -8.42
N ASP A 43 19.10 -7.04 -8.92
CA ASP A 43 17.71 -7.32 -8.54
C ASP A 43 17.57 -7.65 -7.06
N GLU A 44 18.56 -8.30 -6.49
CA GLU A 44 18.51 -8.60 -5.06
C GLU A 44 18.56 -7.31 -4.24
N SER A 45 19.45 -6.39 -4.60
CA SER A 45 19.52 -5.09 -3.93
C SER A 45 18.23 -4.30 -4.08
N ARG A 46 17.63 -4.32 -5.26
CA ARG A 46 16.36 -3.66 -5.50
C ARG A 46 15.23 -4.32 -4.72
N PHE A 47 15.27 -5.65 -4.60
CA PHE A 47 14.27 -6.36 -3.83
C PHE A 47 14.38 -6.05 -2.33
N VAL A 48 15.61 -5.95 -1.82
CA VAL A 48 15.85 -5.53 -0.44
C VAL A 48 15.36 -4.11 -0.22
N ALA A 49 15.62 -3.21 -1.18
CA ALA A 49 15.13 -1.85 -1.10
C ALA A 49 13.60 -1.81 -1.10
N LEU A 50 12.96 -2.65 -1.91
CA LEU A 50 11.51 -2.77 -1.90
C LEU A 50 11.01 -3.26 -0.54
N ALA A 51 11.72 -4.22 0.07
CA ALA A 51 11.37 -4.70 1.41
C ALA A 51 11.43 -3.57 2.43
N ASP A 52 12.45 -2.71 2.35
CA ASP A 52 12.57 -1.56 3.24
C ASP A 52 11.44 -0.56 3.04
N VAL A 53 11.06 -0.31 1.79
CA VAL A 53 9.93 0.54 1.46
C VAL A 53 8.65 0.00 2.08
N LEU A 54 8.42 -1.31 1.93
CA LEU A 54 7.22 -1.94 2.48
C LEU A 54 7.22 -1.92 4.00
N ALA A 55 8.35 -2.17 4.63
CA ALA A 55 8.45 -2.14 6.09
C ALA A 55 8.14 -0.74 6.63
N THR A 56 8.74 0.29 6.03
CA THR A 56 8.54 1.68 6.45
C THR A 56 7.11 2.11 6.22
N GLY A 57 6.56 1.79 5.05
CA GLY A 57 5.20 2.16 4.71
C GLY A 57 4.17 1.44 5.57
N THR A 58 4.42 0.18 5.93
CA THR A 58 3.54 -0.58 6.81
C THR A 58 3.47 0.05 8.20
N LYS A 59 4.61 0.46 8.75
CA LYS A 59 4.64 1.15 10.03
C LYS A 59 3.80 2.42 9.98
N ARG A 60 3.97 3.20 8.94
CA ARG A 60 3.23 4.45 8.79
C ARG A 60 1.74 4.19 8.64
N LEU A 61 1.38 3.21 7.83
CA LEU A 61 0.00 2.85 7.61
C LEU A 61 -0.66 2.40 8.92
N ASN A 62 -0.01 1.54 9.68
CA ASN A 62 -0.55 1.06 10.95
C ASN A 62 -0.68 2.20 11.97
N SER A 63 0.25 3.16 11.94
CA SER A 63 0.15 4.34 12.78
C SER A 63 -1.11 5.15 12.47
N ILE A 64 -1.43 5.30 11.19
CA ILE A 64 -2.62 6.04 10.77
C ILE A 64 -3.88 5.27 11.12
N LEU A 65 -3.88 3.95 10.95
CA LEU A 65 -5.03 3.12 11.27
C LEU A 65 -5.26 2.98 12.78
N GLY A 66 -4.26 3.33 13.57
CA GLY A 66 -4.35 3.23 15.03
C GLY A 66 -4.27 1.82 15.55
N LYS A 67 -3.83 0.87 14.73
CA LYS A 67 -3.72 -0.53 15.09
C LYS A 67 -2.78 -1.24 14.12
N ASN A 68 -2.36 -2.43 14.49
CA ASN A 68 -1.52 -3.25 13.61
C ASN A 68 -2.40 -4.01 12.62
N GLY A 69 -3.02 -3.28 11.71
CA GLY A 69 -3.92 -3.87 10.72
C GLY A 69 -3.18 -4.61 9.62
N VAL A 70 -2.08 -4.03 9.16
CA VAL A 70 -1.29 -4.62 8.08
C VAL A 70 -0.09 -5.34 8.68
N THR A 71 0.13 -6.57 8.27
CA THR A 71 1.28 -7.37 8.68
C THR A 71 2.23 -7.51 7.50
N PHE A 72 3.49 -7.14 7.71
CA PHE A 72 4.54 -7.32 6.71
C PHE A 72 5.56 -8.31 7.25
N VAL A 73 5.87 -9.32 6.45
CA VAL A 73 6.84 -10.37 6.82
C VAL A 73 7.87 -10.49 5.71
N ARG A 74 9.12 -10.48 6.10
CA ARG A 74 10.24 -10.73 5.20
C ARG A 74 10.83 -12.10 5.55
N ILE A 75 10.92 -12.96 4.55
CA ILE A 75 11.46 -14.30 4.71
C ILE A 75 12.78 -14.37 3.94
N GLU A 76 13.83 -14.87 4.60
CA GLU A 76 15.13 -15.05 3.95
C GLU A 76 15.27 -16.51 3.52
N ASN A 77 16.01 -16.75 2.45
CA ASN A 77 16.40 -18.07 1.98
C ASN A 77 15.24 -19.06 1.72
N PRO A 78 14.44 -18.85 0.68
CA PRO A 78 14.56 -17.83 -0.36
C PRO A 78 13.96 -16.50 0.09
N LEU A 79 14.38 -15.44 -0.58
CA LEU A 79 13.94 -14.11 -0.21
C LEU A 79 12.52 -13.89 -0.73
N ARG A 80 11.61 -13.66 0.21
CA ARG A 80 10.17 -13.47 -0.05
C ARG A 80 9.62 -12.38 0.83
N LEU A 81 8.63 -11.68 0.31
CA LEU A 81 7.93 -10.64 1.06
C LEU A 81 6.45 -10.99 1.09
N ARG A 82 5.82 -10.77 2.22
CA ARG A 82 4.39 -11.02 2.38
C ARG A 82 3.72 -9.89 3.12
N LEU A 83 2.59 -9.46 2.58
CA LEU A 83 1.74 -8.47 3.20
C LEU A 83 0.36 -9.07 3.41
N ARG A 84 -0.26 -8.75 4.54
CA ARG A 84 -1.60 -9.22 4.83
C ARG A 84 -2.40 -8.15 5.57
N PHE A 85 -3.66 -8.03 5.23
CA PHE A 85 -4.59 -7.18 5.94
C PHE A 85 -5.96 -7.85 5.89
N GLY A 86 -6.39 -8.39 7.03
CA GLY A 86 -7.61 -9.17 7.08
C GLY A 86 -7.52 -10.40 6.19
N ALA A 87 -8.46 -10.54 5.27
CA ALA A 87 -8.46 -11.65 4.31
C ALA A 87 -7.61 -11.36 3.08
N LYS A 88 -7.17 -10.12 2.91
CA LYS A 88 -6.34 -9.75 1.77
C LYS A 88 -4.88 -10.11 2.04
N ARG A 89 -4.22 -10.62 1.01
CA ARG A 89 -2.80 -10.93 1.12
C ARG A 89 -2.14 -10.83 -0.25
N VAL A 90 -0.87 -10.51 -0.24
CA VAL A 90 -0.05 -10.50 -1.44
C VAL A 90 1.33 -11.00 -1.06
N SER A 91 1.94 -11.77 -1.94
CA SER A 91 3.30 -12.26 -1.75
C SER A 91 4.15 -11.92 -2.97
N LEU A 92 5.43 -11.67 -2.72
CA LEU A 92 6.41 -11.39 -3.74
C LEU A 92 7.59 -12.32 -3.51
N ASP A 93 7.95 -13.07 -4.52
CA ASP A 93 9.07 -14.01 -4.46
C ASP A 93 10.09 -13.62 -5.52
N LEU A 94 11.34 -13.47 -5.12
CA LEU A 94 12.42 -13.15 -6.06
C LEU A 94 12.95 -14.44 -6.68
N ASP A 95 12.86 -14.53 -8.01
CA ASP A 95 13.44 -15.62 -8.78
C ASP A 95 14.76 -15.09 -9.36
N ARG A 96 15.86 -15.49 -8.72
CA ARG A 96 17.19 -14.98 -9.10
C ARG A 96 17.67 -15.51 -10.45
N GLU A 97 17.27 -16.73 -10.78
CA GLU A 97 17.72 -17.33 -12.04
C GLU A 97 17.08 -16.64 -13.23
N ARG A 98 15.80 -16.34 -13.13
CA ARG A 98 15.06 -15.69 -14.21
C ARG A 98 15.08 -14.18 -14.10
N GLN A 99 15.59 -13.64 -13.00
CA GLN A 99 15.63 -12.22 -12.70
C GLN A 99 14.22 -11.61 -12.76
N LEU A 100 13.30 -12.29 -12.12
CA LEU A 100 11.90 -11.88 -12.07
C LEU A 100 11.41 -11.85 -10.62
N VAL A 101 10.34 -11.13 -10.40
CA VAL A 101 9.61 -11.17 -9.15
C VAL A 101 8.24 -11.75 -9.44
N ILE A 102 7.89 -12.82 -8.74
CA ILE A 102 6.60 -13.45 -8.90
C ILE A 102 5.67 -12.86 -7.86
N VAL A 103 4.59 -12.25 -8.31
CA VAL A 103 3.60 -11.63 -7.43
C VAL A 103 2.35 -12.48 -7.43
N SER A 104 1.78 -12.71 -6.25
CA SER A 104 0.54 -13.47 -6.09
C SER A 104 -0.37 -12.74 -5.11
N GLY A 105 -1.63 -12.60 -5.48
CA GLY A 105 -2.65 -11.99 -4.63
C GLY A 105 -3.08 -10.61 -5.10
N LEU A 106 -4.19 -10.14 -4.56
CA LEU A 106 -4.79 -8.84 -4.86
C LEU A 106 -5.12 -8.61 -6.34
N GLY A 107 -5.24 -9.69 -7.13
CA GLY A 107 -5.47 -9.54 -8.57
C GLY A 107 -4.24 -9.06 -9.33
N LEU A 108 -3.08 -9.00 -8.68
CA LEU A 108 -1.84 -8.54 -9.29
C LEU A 108 -0.95 -9.70 -9.73
N ASP A 109 -1.50 -10.91 -9.74
CA ASP A 109 -0.73 -12.12 -10.03
C ASP A 109 0.00 -12.03 -11.36
N GLY A 110 1.26 -12.43 -11.35
CA GLY A 110 2.04 -12.46 -12.58
C GLY A 110 3.54 -12.35 -12.33
N GLU A 111 4.26 -12.25 -13.42
CA GLU A 111 5.71 -12.09 -13.41
C GLU A 111 6.06 -10.65 -13.68
N TYR A 112 6.95 -10.11 -12.88
CA TYR A 112 7.35 -8.71 -12.95
C TYR A 112 8.87 -8.60 -13.02
N GLN A 113 9.34 -7.52 -13.61
CA GLN A 113 10.76 -7.22 -13.70
C GLN A 113 11.01 -5.84 -13.14
N PHE A 114 12.14 -5.65 -12.44
CA PHE A 114 12.46 -4.34 -11.92
C PHE A 114 12.72 -3.33 -13.04
N ASP A 115 12.18 -2.14 -12.87
CA ASP A 115 12.46 -1.02 -13.75
C ASP A 115 13.78 -0.41 -13.31
N THR A 116 14.83 -0.61 -14.10
CA THR A 116 16.17 -0.15 -13.76
C THR A 116 16.33 1.36 -13.90
N ALA A 117 15.40 2.03 -14.56
CA ALA A 117 15.43 3.48 -14.73
C ALA A 117 14.68 4.23 -13.63
N ALA A 118 13.92 3.52 -12.79
CA ALA A 118 13.12 4.18 -11.75
C ALA A 118 13.99 4.56 -10.56
N GLU A 119 13.69 5.69 -9.95
CA GLU A 119 14.42 6.14 -8.75
C GLU A 119 14.05 5.34 -7.51
N VAL A 120 12.84 4.82 -7.46
CA VAL A 120 12.39 3.96 -6.35
C VAL A 120 12.11 2.58 -6.91
N PRO A 121 12.14 1.53 -6.09
CA PRO A 121 11.88 0.19 -6.60
C PRO A 121 10.51 0.11 -7.25
N ALA A 122 10.49 -0.23 -8.51
CA ALA A 122 9.27 -0.38 -9.29
C ALA A 122 9.36 -1.64 -10.11
N LEU A 123 8.24 -2.37 -10.18
CA LEU A 123 8.15 -3.61 -10.91
C LEU A 123 7.24 -3.41 -12.11
N ILE A 124 7.69 -3.87 -13.27
CA ILE A 124 6.93 -3.78 -14.51
C ILE A 124 6.28 -5.12 -14.78
N ASN A 125 4.98 -5.12 -14.99
CA ASN A 125 4.20 -6.34 -15.21
C ASN A 125 4.52 -6.92 -16.59
N LEU A 126 5.05 -8.14 -16.60
CA LEU A 126 5.34 -8.86 -17.84
C LEU A 126 4.25 -9.89 -18.17
N SER A 127 3.24 -10.03 -17.32
CA SER A 127 2.21 -11.03 -17.49
C SER A 127 1.01 -10.42 -18.22
N LYS A 128 0.61 -11.05 -19.31
CA LYS A 128 -0.56 -10.62 -20.07
C LYS A 128 -1.85 -11.14 -19.46
N LEU A 129 -1.75 -12.01 -18.46
CA LEU A 129 -2.92 -12.66 -17.88
C LEU A 129 -3.36 -12.00 -16.57
N SER A 130 -2.66 -10.95 -16.16
CA SER A 130 -3.05 -10.24 -14.95
C SER A 130 -4.39 -9.53 -15.14
N THR A 131 -5.22 -9.56 -14.12
CA THR A 131 -6.55 -8.97 -14.20
C THR A 131 -6.60 -7.54 -13.70
N GLU A 132 -5.76 -7.20 -12.69
CA GLU A 132 -5.80 -5.87 -12.09
C GLU A 132 -4.71 -4.97 -12.65
N ALA A 133 -3.51 -5.49 -12.78
CA ALA A 133 -2.40 -4.72 -13.33
C ALA A 133 -2.19 -5.14 -14.78
N GLY A 134 -2.31 -4.20 -15.69
CA GLY A 134 -2.13 -4.49 -17.11
C GLY A 134 -0.69 -4.76 -17.47
N TYR A 135 -0.47 -5.39 -18.60
CA TYR A 135 0.87 -5.65 -19.12
C TYR A 135 1.63 -4.33 -19.28
N GLY A 136 2.80 -4.24 -18.69
CA GLY A 136 3.62 -3.04 -18.74
C GLY A 136 3.33 -2.05 -17.62
N ASP A 137 2.30 -2.27 -16.82
CA ASP A 137 1.99 -1.40 -15.70
C ASP A 137 3.05 -1.52 -14.61
N ALA A 138 3.34 -0.41 -13.95
CA ALA A 138 4.33 -0.37 -12.88
C ALA A 138 3.67 -0.62 -11.53
N LEU A 139 4.32 -1.42 -10.71
CA LEU A 139 3.89 -1.72 -9.35
C LEU A 139 4.98 -1.29 -8.39
N THR A 140 4.64 -0.43 -7.44
CA THR A 140 5.57 0.08 -6.44
C THR A 140 5.16 -0.38 -5.05
N GLY A 141 6.06 -0.20 -4.07
CA GLY A 141 5.72 -0.48 -2.68
C GLY A 141 4.53 0.35 -2.21
N SER A 142 4.50 1.62 -2.60
CA SER A 142 3.37 2.50 -2.32
C SER A 142 2.08 1.94 -2.92
N GLY A 143 2.14 1.49 -4.17
CA GLY A 143 0.97 0.90 -4.84
C GLY A 143 0.47 -0.37 -4.14
N LEU A 144 1.39 -1.21 -3.68
CA LEU A 144 1.01 -2.42 -2.93
C LEU A 144 0.31 -2.07 -1.62
N LEU A 145 0.85 -1.11 -0.88
CA LEU A 145 0.26 -0.69 0.39
C LEU A 145 -1.11 -0.07 0.19
N LYS A 146 -1.27 0.74 -0.85
CA LYS A 146 -2.57 1.32 -1.20
C LYS A 146 -3.57 0.23 -1.58
N ALA A 147 -3.14 -0.75 -2.35
CA ALA A 147 -4.02 -1.84 -2.77
C ALA A 147 -4.50 -2.68 -1.59
N ILE A 148 -3.59 -3.02 -0.67
CA ILE A 148 -3.97 -3.89 0.44
C ILE A 148 -4.84 -3.14 1.46
N SER A 149 -4.71 -1.82 1.55
CA SER A 149 -5.48 -1.02 2.47
C SER A 149 -6.69 -0.35 1.83
N ALA A 150 -7.03 -0.72 0.60
CA ALA A 150 -8.09 -0.05 -0.15
C ALA A 150 -9.45 -0.05 0.58
N ASP A 151 -9.75 -1.12 1.29
CA ASP A 151 -11.01 -1.25 2.01
C ASP A 151 -10.86 -1.03 3.51
N ALA A 152 -9.71 -0.55 3.96
CA ALA A 152 -9.52 -0.32 5.38
C ALA A 152 -10.44 0.80 5.88
N GLU A 153 -10.97 0.62 7.08
CA GLU A 153 -11.73 1.67 7.72
C GLU A 153 -10.75 2.68 8.30
N LEU A 154 -10.86 3.91 7.89
CA LEU A 154 -9.98 4.96 8.37
C LEU A 154 -10.61 5.66 9.57
N PRO A 155 -9.80 6.05 10.56
CA PRO A 155 -10.32 6.78 11.71
C PRO A 155 -10.92 8.10 11.26
N ARG A 156 -11.97 8.51 11.94
CA ARG A 156 -12.56 9.80 11.68
C ARG A 156 -11.72 10.89 12.32
N PRO A 157 -11.62 12.04 11.66
CA PRO A 157 -11.02 13.18 12.33
C PRO A 157 -11.78 13.54 13.60
N ALA A 158 -11.08 13.91 14.64
CA ALA A 158 -11.69 14.15 15.93
C ALA A 158 -12.79 15.22 15.89
N HIS A 159 -12.62 16.23 15.07
CA HIS A 159 -13.62 17.29 14.97
C HIS A 159 -14.91 16.84 14.31
N LEU A 160 -14.92 15.70 13.65
CA LEU A 160 -16.13 15.15 13.07
C LEU A 160 -16.78 14.11 13.98
N ASP A 161 -15.98 13.57 14.89
CA ASP A 161 -16.51 12.67 15.89
C ASP A 161 -17.14 13.40 17.03
N ALA A 162 -16.80 14.61 17.17
CA ALA A 162 -17.27 15.40 18.26
C ALA A 162 -18.75 15.47 18.17
N PRO A 163 -19.40 15.08 19.14
CA PRO A 163 -20.75 15.11 19.13
C PRO A 163 -21.11 16.43 19.30
N GLY A 164 -21.35 16.73 18.91
CA GLY A 164 -21.62 17.67 19.03
C GLY A 164 -21.82 18.13 20.10
N PRO A 165 -21.51 18.46 20.61
CA PRO A 165 -21.77 18.78 21.66
C PRO A 165 -22.45 19.68 21.68
N MET A 166 -22.42 19.72 21.11
CA MET A 166 -22.88 20.27 21.04
C MET A 166 -23.88 20.12 21.09
N ARG A 167 -24.22 19.56 21.16
CA ARG A 167 -25.12 19.22 21.17
C ARG A 167 -25.62 19.33 22.26
N PHE A 168 -25.58 19.77 22.71
CA PHE A 168 -26.04 19.86 23.66
C PHE A 168 -26.46 20.53 24.07
#